data_884d89d7072e8bf0dc56e090abd44442
#
_entry.id   884d89d7072e8bf0dc56e090abd44442
#
_cell.length_a   1.000
_cell.length_b   1.000
_cell.length_c   1.000
_cell.angle_alpha   90.00
_cell.angle_beta   90.00
_cell.angle_gamma   90.00
#
_symmetry.space_group_name_H-M   'P 1'
#
loop_
_entity.id
_entity.type
_entity.pdbx_description
1 polymer ?
#
loop_
_entity_poly.entity_id
_entity_poly.type
_entity_poly.pdbx_seq_one_letter_code
_entity_poly.pdbx_strand_id
1 'polypeptide(L)'
;MASTANLRLRRCAAQLTALVGVEREIKAQDSHSRRKYLKEFNQAFQNYNSLLDREQLVEALADANVVLIGDYHALPASQRYAADLLEQRALLGDRPVVLGLETIFARDQHIVDEWWRREIDESELRERIRFDLDWGYDWAPFYELLLTARDHAEALYGLDCMPREDLRKIGARDRHAASKLAEIRQCHPEAAIFVLFGESHLAPSHLPLELRAQMPDAKILTVLQNIDALYWRAAGERADAVEAVRVSDDVVCAFTATPLEKYESYRLCLDQWSRCDDAPDFAPTIYNLVDSLASFLEINRYSPHNGTQPKFLVDMLPEVCGGTSAALARRLLSRKGITEAQRQAMLSRIEQCGSAYLPEVNAFYVHEFQMMHAAEDAARFLHHACQGLPQRGVVSGEETSPALDRHAALDRFYARVIEHAIAYFGSRVLYPSRPAAPPDAHPVLISFAACKKAGQSALRADEAAKVESAAQEWGFRIGIGIYDAYLAGKIAPSGLRRLFLAHLNERGVARKLCTAVIPKLRSLSRPIARTSAHV
;
A
#
# COMPACT_ATOMS: atom_id res chain seq x y z
N MET A 1 -9.52 -31.08 -4.01
CA MET A 1 -9.27 -29.82 -3.26
C MET A 1 -8.01 -29.20 -3.81
N ALA A 2 -8.03 -27.97 -4.30
CA ALA A 2 -6.81 -27.28 -4.66
C ALA A 2 -5.99 -27.08 -3.39
N SER A 3 -4.71 -27.46 -3.40
CA SER A 3 -3.80 -27.27 -2.27
C SER A 3 -3.73 -25.78 -1.92
N THR A 4 -3.65 -25.45 -0.63
CA THR A 4 -3.43 -24.07 -0.15
C THR A 4 -2.20 -23.42 -0.79
N ALA A 5 -1.20 -24.20 -1.15
CA ALA A 5 -0.04 -23.74 -1.93
C ALA A 5 -0.46 -23.22 -3.32
N ASN A 6 -1.37 -23.88 -4.01
CA ASN A 6 -1.83 -23.45 -5.35
C ASN A 6 -2.59 -22.09 -5.28
N LEU A 7 -3.34 -21.85 -4.21
CA LEU A 7 -4.06 -20.60 -4.02
C LEU A 7 -3.13 -19.41 -3.75
N ARG A 8 -2.05 -19.62 -2.97
CA ARG A 8 -0.99 -18.62 -2.76
C ARG A 8 -0.27 -18.27 -4.05
N LEU A 9 0.09 -19.26 -4.83
CA LEU A 9 0.72 -19.07 -6.15
C LEU A 9 -0.15 -18.24 -7.10
N ARG A 10 -1.47 -18.45 -7.10
CA ARG A 10 -2.39 -17.62 -7.92
C ARG A 10 -2.40 -16.15 -7.48
N ARG A 11 -2.37 -15.87 -6.18
CA ARG A 11 -2.27 -14.50 -5.66
C ARG A 11 -0.97 -13.84 -6.08
N CYS A 12 0.16 -14.52 -5.92
CA CYS A 12 1.46 -14.02 -6.39
C CYS A 12 1.44 -13.80 -7.91
N ALA A 13 0.84 -14.70 -8.68
CA ALA A 13 0.73 -14.55 -10.14
C ALA A 13 -0.07 -13.30 -10.55
N ALA A 14 -1.14 -12.95 -9.82
CA ALA A 14 -1.90 -11.73 -10.08
C ALA A 14 -1.04 -10.47 -9.87
N GLN A 15 -0.31 -10.40 -8.76
CA GLN A 15 0.59 -9.29 -8.48
C GLN A 15 1.75 -9.20 -9.50
N LEU A 16 2.34 -10.33 -9.88
CA LEU A 16 3.39 -10.40 -10.91
C LEU A 16 2.87 -9.95 -12.28
N THR A 17 1.62 -10.24 -12.61
CA THR A 17 1.01 -9.78 -13.87
C THR A 17 0.93 -8.24 -13.92
N ALA A 18 0.52 -7.60 -12.82
CA ALA A 18 0.52 -6.15 -12.71
C ALA A 18 1.94 -5.57 -12.79
N LEU A 19 2.87 -6.17 -12.03
CA LEU A 19 4.26 -5.72 -11.96
C LEU A 19 4.95 -5.73 -13.34
N VAL A 20 4.71 -6.76 -14.17
CA VAL A 20 5.27 -6.83 -15.54
C VAL A 20 4.83 -5.64 -16.40
N GLY A 21 3.59 -5.17 -16.24
CA GLY A 21 3.09 -3.95 -16.91
C GLY A 21 3.90 -2.72 -16.49
N VAL A 22 4.01 -2.49 -15.19
CA VAL A 22 4.76 -1.36 -14.61
C VAL A 22 6.24 -1.39 -15.00
N GLU A 23 6.89 -2.54 -14.88
CA GLU A 23 8.31 -2.68 -15.29
C GLU A 23 8.55 -2.37 -16.75
N ARG A 24 7.59 -2.69 -17.63
CA ARG A 24 7.69 -2.36 -19.05
C ARG A 24 7.70 -0.86 -19.28
N GLU A 25 6.85 -0.13 -18.59
CA GLU A 25 6.77 1.33 -18.66
C GLU A 25 8.03 1.98 -18.10
N ILE A 26 8.52 1.53 -16.94
CA ILE A 26 9.79 1.99 -16.37
C ILE A 26 10.94 1.77 -17.35
N LYS A 27 11.06 0.57 -17.94
CA LYS A 27 12.13 0.25 -18.91
C LYS A 27 12.06 1.09 -20.18
N ALA A 28 10.88 1.56 -20.57
CA ALA A 28 10.71 2.44 -21.72
C ALA A 28 11.18 3.88 -21.43
N GLN A 29 11.05 4.34 -20.19
CA GLN A 29 11.41 5.71 -19.78
C GLN A 29 12.82 5.80 -19.17
N ASP A 30 13.27 4.80 -18.43
CA ASP A 30 14.58 4.76 -17.77
C ASP A 30 15.49 3.66 -18.34
N SER A 31 16.46 4.06 -19.15
CA SER A 31 17.51 3.18 -19.67
C SER A 31 18.57 2.80 -18.60
N HIS A 32 18.60 3.46 -17.46
CA HIS A 32 19.62 3.31 -16.42
C HIS A 32 19.38 2.14 -15.46
N SER A 33 18.26 1.43 -15.56
CA SER A 33 17.88 0.27 -14.73
C SER A 33 18.85 -0.94 -14.78
N ARG A 34 19.90 -0.89 -15.61
CA ARG A 34 20.89 -1.98 -15.83
C ARG A 34 22.24 -1.75 -15.13
N ARG A 35 22.32 -0.87 -14.14
CA ARG A 35 23.57 -0.53 -13.47
C ARG A 35 24.15 -1.73 -12.71
N LYS A 36 25.50 -1.84 -12.74
CA LYS A 36 26.24 -2.96 -12.12
C LYS A 36 25.92 -3.11 -10.63
N TYR A 37 25.91 -2.01 -9.88
CA TYR A 37 25.70 -2.00 -8.45
C TYR A 37 24.28 -2.47 -8.05
N LEU A 38 23.24 -2.19 -8.86
CA LEU A 38 21.90 -2.72 -8.65
C LEU A 38 21.86 -4.25 -8.83
N LYS A 39 22.65 -4.78 -9.74
CA LYS A 39 22.76 -6.24 -9.90
C LYS A 39 23.48 -6.89 -8.72
N GLU A 40 24.55 -6.26 -8.23
CA GLU A 40 25.29 -6.72 -7.05
C GLU A 40 24.38 -6.72 -5.81
N PHE A 41 23.63 -5.64 -5.59
CA PHE A 41 22.63 -5.53 -4.52
C PHE A 41 21.57 -6.64 -4.64
N ASN A 42 20.93 -6.77 -5.78
CA ASN A 42 19.90 -7.79 -5.98
C ASN A 42 20.43 -9.23 -5.84
N GLN A 43 21.70 -9.50 -6.23
CA GLN A 43 22.31 -10.81 -6.05
C GLN A 43 22.64 -11.15 -4.61
N ALA A 44 22.96 -10.14 -3.78
CA ALA A 44 23.29 -10.32 -2.38
C ALA A 44 22.11 -10.78 -1.52
N PHE A 45 20.87 -10.42 -1.91
CA PHE A 45 19.68 -10.60 -1.08
C PHE A 45 18.63 -11.49 -1.74
N GLN A 46 18.96 -12.77 -1.94
CA GLN A 46 18.06 -13.74 -2.58
C GLN A 46 17.32 -14.65 -1.60
N ASN A 47 17.85 -14.80 -0.38
CA ASN A 47 17.36 -15.74 0.61
C ASN A 47 17.33 -15.11 2.00
N TYR A 48 16.49 -15.67 2.88
CA TYR A 48 16.46 -15.35 4.30
C TYR A 48 16.54 -16.61 5.15
N ASN A 49 16.96 -16.46 6.41
CA ASN A 49 17.15 -17.55 7.36
C ASN A 49 15.88 -17.86 8.15
N SER A 50 15.19 -16.82 8.62
CA SER A 50 13.97 -16.96 9.44
C SER A 50 13.02 -15.79 9.27
N LEU A 51 11.77 -15.99 9.67
CA LEU A 51 10.82 -14.90 9.86
C LEU A 51 11.18 -14.14 11.13
N LEU A 52 10.88 -12.85 11.13
CA LEU A 52 10.95 -11.98 12.30
C LEU A 52 9.56 -11.46 12.65
N ASP A 53 9.25 -11.42 13.92
CA ASP A 53 8.17 -10.62 14.45
C ASP A 53 8.67 -9.23 14.88
N ARG A 54 7.71 -8.36 15.26
CA ARG A 54 8.02 -6.99 15.65
C ARG A 54 8.91 -6.90 16.90
N GLU A 55 8.72 -7.80 17.87
CA GLU A 55 9.49 -7.81 19.12
C GLU A 55 10.95 -8.11 18.83
N GLN A 56 11.23 -9.14 18.03
CA GLN A 56 12.58 -9.52 17.61
C GLN A 56 13.28 -8.43 16.78
N LEU A 57 12.53 -7.66 15.98
CA LEU A 57 13.09 -6.52 15.26
C LEU A 57 13.47 -5.39 16.21
N VAL A 58 12.62 -5.06 17.18
CA VAL A 58 12.91 -4.04 18.21
C VAL A 58 14.12 -4.43 19.05
N GLU A 59 14.26 -5.69 19.43
CA GLU A 59 15.45 -6.20 20.14
C GLU A 59 16.73 -6.01 19.30
N ALA A 60 16.68 -6.33 18.01
CA ALA A 60 17.83 -6.14 17.12
C ALA A 60 18.21 -4.64 16.98
N LEU A 61 17.23 -3.74 16.94
CA LEU A 61 17.46 -2.29 16.91
C LEU A 61 18.05 -1.77 18.21
N ALA A 62 17.60 -2.30 19.36
CA ALA A 62 18.10 -1.89 20.69
C ALA A 62 19.59 -2.19 20.87
N ASP A 63 20.07 -3.31 20.34
CA ASP A 63 21.45 -3.77 20.47
C ASP A 63 22.43 -3.08 19.50
N ALA A 64 21.93 -2.45 18.43
CA ALA A 64 22.76 -1.84 17.41
C ALA A 64 23.36 -0.49 17.83
N ASN A 65 24.62 -0.23 17.42
CA ASN A 65 25.27 1.09 17.52
C ASN A 65 24.95 1.95 16.28
N VAL A 66 24.88 1.32 15.11
CA VAL A 66 24.54 1.95 13.84
C VAL A 66 23.46 1.12 13.16
N VAL A 67 22.38 1.75 12.79
CA VAL A 67 21.27 1.14 12.04
C VAL A 67 21.23 1.75 10.64
N LEU A 68 21.62 0.97 9.63
CA LEU A 68 21.54 1.36 8.23
C LEU A 68 20.17 0.97 7.69
N ILE A 69 19.37 1.93 7.26
CA ILE A 69 18.02 1.72 6.73
C ILE A 69 18.04 1.99 5.23
N GLY A 70 17.63 0.98 4.44
CA GLY A 70 17.58 1.10 2.98
C GLY A 70 16.43 1.98 2.53
N ASP A 71 16.74 3.00 1.75
CA ASP A 71 15.75 3.90 1.18
C ASP A 71 15.52 3.61 -0.31
N TYR A 72 14.27 3.40 -0.68
CA TYR A 72 13.82 3.48 -2.05
C TYR A 72 13.14 4.84 -2.22
N HIS A 73 13.92 5.85 -2.60
CA HIS A 73 13.55 7.28 -2.53
C HIS A 73 12.16 7.63 -3.09
N ALA A 74 11.73 6.91 -4.11
CA ALA A 74 10.41 7.10 -4.72
C ALA A 74 9.24 6.51 -3.91
N LEU A 75 9.52 5.75 -2.85
CA LEU A 75 8.49 5.04 -2.08
C LEU A 75 8.27 5.72 -0.71
N PRO A 76 7.20 6.50 -0.53
CA PRO A 76 6.90 7.18 0.74
C PRO A 76 6.90 6.27 1.98
N ALA A 77 6.51 5.01 1.80
CA ALA A 77 6.53 4.02 2.88
C ALA A 77 7.93 3.76 3.44
N SER A 78 9.00 3.96 2.64
CA SER A 78 10.39 3.74 3.09
C SER A 78 10.82 4.79 4.11
N GLN A 79 10.53 6.06 3.86
CA GLN A 79 10.89 7.17 4.74
C GLN A 79 10.04 7.16 6.02
N ARG A 80 8.72 6.91 5.89
CA ARG A 80 7.81 6.78 7.04
C ARG A 80 8.21 5.63 7.96
N TYR A 81 8.59 4.50 7.39
CA TYR A 81 9.08 3.37 8.20
C TYR A 81 10.38 3.68 8.94
N ALA A 82 11.29 4.44 8.31
CA ALA A 82 12.48 4.91 9.00
C ALA A 82 12.15 5.84 10.17
N ALA A 83 11.14 6.72 10.02
CA ALA A 83 10.63 7.56 11.09
C ALA A 83 10.05 6.71 12.24
N ASP A 84 9.22 5.71 11.93
CA ASP A 84 8.65 4.79 12.92
C ASP A 84 9.73 4.03 13.71
N LEU A 85 10.78 3.54 13.03
CA LEU A 85 11.89 2.85 13.69
C LEU A 85 12.70 3.77 14.59
N LEU A 86 12.95 5.02 14.16
CA LEU A 86 13.64 6.03 14.93
C LEU A 86 12.87 6.38 16.20
N GLU A 87 11.58 6.66 16.09
CA GLU A 87 10.69 6.94 17.21
C GLU A 87 10.65 5.76 18.20
N GLN A 88 10.43 4.55 17.69
CA GLN A 88 10.43 3.34 18.53
C GLN A 88 11.73 3.18 19.30
N ARG A 89 12.88 3.42 18.66
CA ARG A 89 14.19 3.34 19.32
C ARG A 89 14.37 4.41 20.37
N ALA A 90 13.97 5.65 20.08
CA ALA A 90 14.05 6.75 21.03
C ALA A 90 13.16 6.54 22.26
N LEU A 91 11.97 5.97 22.07
CA LEU A 91 11.04 5.65 23.17
C LEU A 91 11.56 4.57 24.14
N LEU A 92 12.55 3.77 23.78
CA LEU A 92 13.23 2.87 24.73
C LEU A 92 13.97 3.65 25.83
N GLY A 93 14.43 4.88 25.54
CA GLY A 93 14.97 5.83 26.51
C GLY A 93 16.31 5.47 27.15
N ASP A 94 16.95 4.38 26.71
CA ASP A 94 18.22 3.89 27.28
C ASP A 94 19.45 4.56 26.66
N ARG A 95 19.32 5.11 25.45
CA ARG A 95 20.41 5.77 24.69
C ARG A 95 19.83 6.88 23.81
N PRO A 96 20.55 8.01 23.64
CA PRO A 96 20.18 9.04 22.66
C PRO A 96 20.22 8.47 21.23
N VAL A 97 19.49 9.13 20.33
CA VAL A 97 19.43 8.75 18.91
C VAL A 97 19.94 9.90 18.07
N VAL A 98 20.67 9.59 17.02
CA VAL A 98 21.14 10.56 16.01
C VAL A 98 20.69 10.08 14.64
N LEU A 99 20.21 10.98 13.77
CA LEU A 99 19.82 10.66 12.40
C LEU A 99 20.86 11.19 11.39
N GLY A 100 21.24 10.33 10.45
CA GLY A 100 22.03 10.70 9.27
C GLY A 100 21.24 10.43 7.98
N LEU A 101 21.25 11.36 7.04
CA LEU A 101 20.47 11.29 5.79
C LEU A 101 21.36 11.44 4.55
N GLU A 102 21.18 10.55 3.58
CA GLU A 102 21.78 10.69 2.24
C GLU A 102 21.21 11.91 1.50
N THR A 103 19.92 12.19 1.67
CA THR A 103 19.23 13.25 0.94
C THR A 103 19.65 14.67 1.33
N ILE A 104 20.57 14.80 2.27
CA ILE A 104 21.20 16.06 2.67
C ILE A 104 22.71 15.95 2.45
N PHE A 105 23.26 16.88 1.71
CA PHE A 105 24.72 16.94 1.55
C PHE A 105 25.40 17.43 2.82
N ALA A 106 26.53 16.83 3.17
CA ALA A 106 27.30 17.23 4.35
C ALA A 106 27.71 18.71 4.33
N ARG A 107 27.89 19.29 3.15
CA ARG A 107 28.20 20.74 2.97
C ARG A 107 27.05 21.66 3.41
N ASP A 108 25.82 21.16 3.39
CA ASP A 108 24.60 21.92 3.69
C ASP A 108 24.20 21.79 5.16
N GLN A 109 25.08 21.19 6.01
CA GLN A 109 24.83 20.99 7.44
C GLN A 109 24.41 22.27 8.18
N HIS A 110 25.01 23.41 7.84
CA HIS A 110 24.68 24.69 8.47
C HIS A 110 23.22 25.09 8.24
N ILE A 111 22.61 24.76 7.09
CA ILE A 111 21.20 25.02 6.77
C ILE A 111 20.31 24.14 7.65
N VAL A 112 20.70 22.86 7.79
CA VAL A 112 20.02 21.91 8.67
C VAL A 112 20.06 22.38 10.13
N ASP A 113 21.21 22.89 10.58
CA ASP A 113 21.39 23.40 11.94
C ASP A 113 20.52 24.64 12.20
N GLU A 114 20.36 25.55 11.22
CA GLU A 114 19.43 26.69 11.31
C GLU A 114 17.98 26.20 11.43
N TRP A 115 17.56 25.23 10.60
CA TRP A 115 16.23 24.65 10.69
C TRP A 115 16.01 23.92 12.03
N TRP A 116 17.01 23.19 12.49
CA TRP A 116 16.95 22.48 13.78
C TRP A 116 16.71 23.45 14.94
N ARG A 117 17.36 24.61 14.91
CA ARG A 117 17.16 25.69 15.87
C ARG A 117 15.89 26.52 15.64
N ARG A 118 15.10 26.17 14.61
CA ARG A 118 13.86 26.88 14.22
C ARG A 118 14.13 28.32 13.75
N GLU A 119 15.28 28.61 13.20
CA GLU A 119 15.68 29.89 12.62
C GLU A 119 15.13 30.06 11.20
N ILE A 120 14.88 28.96 10.50
CA ILE A 120 14.24 28.90 9.18
C ILE A 120 13.08 27.92 9.18
N ASP A 121 12.12 28.11 8.28
CA ASP A 121 10.95 27.26 8.11
C ASP A 121 11.17 26.10 7.14
N GLU A 122 10.12 25.30 6.90
CA GLU A 122 10.15 24.16 5.98
C GLU A 122 10.48 24.57 4.55
N SER A 123 9.83 25.64 4.06
CA SER A 123 9.97 26.09 2.67
C SER A 123 11.39 26.57 2.40
N GLU A 124 11.95 27.33 3.34
CA GLU A 124 13.32 27.84 3.26
C GLU A 124 14.36 26.71 3.36
N LEU A 125 14.14 25.72 4.26
CA LEU A 125 14.98 24.51 4.32
C LEU A 125 15.00 23.81 2.96
N ARG A 126 13.83 23.46 2.42
CA ARG A 126 13.66 22.70 1.16
C ARG A 126 14.34 23.40 -0.02
N GLU A 127 14.16 24.73 -0.12
CA GLU A 127 14.76 25.54 -1.17
C GLU A 127 16.28 25.58 -1.05
N ARG A 128 16.82 25.89 0.15
CA ARG A 128 18.25 26.09 0.37
C ARG A 128 19.07 24.80 0.26
N ILE A 129 18.54 23.64 0.69
CA ILE A 129 19.18 22.34 0.43
C ILE A 129 18.94 21.85 -1.01
N ARG A 130 18.17 22.59 -1.82
CA ARG A 130 17.89 22.31 -3.22
C ARG A 130 17.25 20.95 -3.47
N PHE A 131 16.38 20.50 -2.55
CA PHE A 131 15.84 19.15 -2.58
C PHE A 131 15.16 18.81 -3.92
N ASP A 132 14.35 19.72 -4.46
CA ASP A 132 13.61 19.49 -5.72
C ASP A 132 14.53 19.38 -6.94
N LEU A 133 15.67 20.08 -6.92
CA LEU A 133 16.63 20.07 -8.03
C LEU A 133 17.57 18.87 -7.97
N ASP A 134 18.06 18.54 -6.78
CA ASP A 134 19.09 17.52 -6.61
C ASP A 134 18.46 16.12 -6.40
N TRP A 135 17.23 16.02 -5.87
CA TRP A 135 16.55 14.75 -5.58
C TRP A 135 15.24 14.60 -6.36
N GLY A 136 14.33 15.57 -6.32
CA GLY A 136 13.10 15.61 -7.12
C GLY A 136 12.05 14.57 -6.76
N TYR A 137 12.15 13.92 -5.59
CA TYR A 137 11.14 13.00 -5.06
C TYR A 137 10.09 13.76 -4.25
N ASP A 138 9.05 13.05 -3.79
CA ASP A 138 8.07 13.64 -2.88
C ASP A 138 8.76 14.09 -1.58
N TRP A 139 8.61 15.38 -1.26
CA TRP A 139 9.21 15.99 -0.08
C TRP A 139 8.55 15.55 1.23
N ALA A 140 7.21 15.39 1.22
CA ALA A 140 6.44 15.21 2.45
C ALA A 140 6.94 14.05 3.32
N PRO A 141 7.22 12.82 2.82
CA PRO A 141 7.72 11.73 3.66
C PRO A 141 9.11 12.00 4.26
N PHE A 142 9.97 12.71 3.53
CA PHE A 142 11.28 13.12 4.07
C PHE A 142 11.11 14.17 5.16
N TYR A 143 10.21 15.12 4.98
CA TYR A 143 9.95 16.14 6.00
C TYR A 143 9.28 15.55 7.25
N GLU A 144 8.37 14.59 7.11
CA GLU A 144 7.82 13.81 8.23
C GLU A 144 8.96 13.16 9.06
N LEU A 145 9.94 12.55 8.40
CA LEU A 145 11.12 11.97 9.08
C LEU A 145 11.98 13.04 9.76
N LEU A 146 12.18 14.20 9.12
CA LEU A 146 12.91 15.33 9.74
C LEU A 146 12.20 15.82 11.00
N LEU A 147 10.88 15.94 10.99
CA LEU A 147 10.09 16.34 12.15
C LEU A 147 10.20 15.31 13.27
N THR A 148 10.06 14.01 12.94
CA THR A 148 10.24 12.92 13.90
C THR A 148 11.64 12.95 14.53
N ALA A 149 12.67 13.20 13.72
CA ALA A 149 14.03 13.33 14.24
C ALA A 149 14.18 14.53 15.19
N ARG A 150 13.60 15.68 14.85
CA ARG A 150 13.66 16.87 15.71
C ARG A 150 12.95 16.68 17.06
N ASP A 151 11.91 15.83 17.10
CA ASP A 151 11.16 15.54 18.30
C ASP A 151 11.80 14.43 19.17
N HIS A 152 12.55 13.51 18.56
CA HIS A 152 13.02 12.28 19.20
C HIS A 152 14.54 12.06 19.16
N ALA A 153 15.29 12.75 18.30
CA ALA A 153 16.73 12.61 18.19
C ALA A 153 17.49 13.79 18.81
N GLU A 154 18.77 13.56 19.13
CA GLU A 154 19.67 14.58 19.68
C GLU A 154 20.27 15.46 18.58
N ALA A 155 20.47 14.90 17.38
CA ALA A 155 21.06 15.60 16.25
C ALA A 155 20.66 14.98 14.90
N LEU A 156 20.81 15.77 13.83
CA LEU A 156 20.56 15.41 12.44
C LEU A 156 21.77 15.81 11.58
N TYR A 157 22.25 14.89 10.72
CA TYR A 157 23.42 15.09 9.87
C TYR A 157 23.14 14.76 8.41
N GLY A 158 23.66 15.62 7.50
CA GLY A 158 23.79 15.31 6.09
C GLY A 158 25.00 14.42 5.82
N LEU A 159 24.85 13.39 5.01
CA LEU A 159 25.86 12.36 4.79
C LEU A 159 26.45 12.33 3.38
N ASP A 160 25.77 12.87 2.37
CA ASP A 160 26.26 12.78 0.99
C ASP A 160 27.28 13.87 0.66
N CYS A 161 28.17 13.59 -0.30
CA CYS A 161 29.28 14.48 -0.65
C CYS A 161 29.24 15.04 -2.07
N MET A 162 28.39 14.51 -2.94
CA MET A 162 28.39 14.87 -4.36
C MET A 162 26.98 15.08 -4.89
N PRO A 163 26.85 15.97 -5.91
CA PRO A 163 25.63 15.99 -6.70
C PRO A 163 25.35 14.62 -7.31
N ARG A 164 24.08 14.28 -7.41
CA ARG A 164 23.56 12.98 -7.91
C ARG A 164 24.02 12.63 -9.33
N GLU A 165 24.51 13.58 -10.08
CA GLU A 165 24.92 13.44 -11.48
C GLU A 165 26.05 12.42 -11.72
N ASP A 166 26.93 12.17 -10.72
CA ASP A 166 28.04 11.24 -10.87
C ASP A 166 27.82 9.92 -10.09
N LEU A 167 26.76 9.21 -10.43
CA LEU A 167 26.43 7.89 -9.88
C LEU A 167 27.49 6.81 -10.19
N ARG A 168 28.49 7.11 -11.04
CA ARG A 168 29.63 6.20 -11.32
C ARG A 168 30.56 6.09 -10.13
N LYS A 169 30.47 6.99 -9.15
CA LYS A 169 31.37 7.07 -7.99
C LYS A 169 30.71 6.56 -6.70
N ILE A 170 29.81 5.57 -6.80
CA ILE A 170 29.12 5.00 -5.63
C ILE A 170 30.10 4.69 -4.48
N GLY A 171 31.22 4.02 -4.74
CA GLY A 171 32.20 3.70 -3.71
C GLY A 171 32.90 4.92 -3.10
N ALA A 172 32.99 6.07 -3.79
CA ALA A 172 33.52 7.30 -3.20
C ALA A 172 32.49 7.92 -2.23
N ARG A 173 31.21 7.85 -2.57
CA ARG A 173 30.10 8.28 -1.69
C ARG A 173 30.03 7.39 -0.46
N ASP A 174 30.15 6.06 -0.61
CA ASP A 174 30.18 5.10 0.50
C ASP A 174 31.31 5.40 1.49
N ARG A 175 32.54 5.63 1.00
CA ARG A 175 33.68 6.00 1.85
C ARG A 175 33.49 7.34 2.56
N HIS A 176 32.91 8.33 1.86
CA HIS A 176 32.61 9.62 2.48
C HIS A 176 31.58 9.49 3.60
N ALA A 177 30.48 8.81 3.33
CA ALA A 177 29.43 8.56 4.32
C ALA A 177 29.97 7.78 5.53
N ALA A 178 30.80 6.74 5.29
CA ALA A 178 31.43 5.99 6.36
C ALA A 178 32.35 6.85 7.24
N SER A 179 33.18 7.72 6.61
CA SER A 179 34.02 8.66 7.35
C SER A 179 33.20 9.65 8.16
N LYS A 180 32.12 10.17 7.59
CA LYS A 180 31.22 11.09 8.29
C LYS A 180 30.51 10.43 9.47
N LEU A 181 30.07 9.17 9.32
CA LEU A 181 29.46 8.40 10.39
C LEU A 181 30.45 8.08 11.52
N ALA A 182 31.73 7.85 11.19
CA ALA A 182 32.79 7.68 12.20
C ALA A 182 33.04 8.97 13.00
N GLU A 183 33.02 10.16 12.34
CA GLU A 183 33.07 11.46 13.02
C GLU A 183 31.86 11.67 13.93
N ILE A 184 30.64 11.37 13.45
CA ILE A 184 29.40 11.46 14.24
C ILE A 184 29.49 10.56 15.47
N ARG A 185 30.01 9.33 15.33
CA ARG A 185 30.20 8.40 16.44
C ARG A 185 31.16 8.94 17.50
N GLN A 186 32.19 9.67 17.09
CA GLN A 186 33.11 10.32 18.02
C GLN A 186 32.44 11.48 18.79
N CYS A 187 31.57 12.24 18.11
CA CYS A 187 30.82 13.32 18.75
C CYS A 187 29.70 12.79 19.68
N HIS A 188 29.11 11.66 19.35
CA HIS A 188 27.99 11.06 20.05
C HIS A 188 28.28 9.59 20.46
N PRO A 189 29.23 9.35 21.38
CA PRO A 189 29.75 8.01 21.67
C PRO A 189 28.70 7.06 22.24
N GLU A 190 27.69 7.57 22.92
CA GLU A 190 26.62 6.77 23.54
C GLU A 190 25.39 6.62 22.66
N ALA A 191 25.26 7.41 21.59
CA ALA A 191 24.08 7.42 20.76
C ALA A 191 23.95 6.18 19.87
N ALA A 192 22.71 5.80 19.56
CA ALA A 192 22.38 4.93 18.44
C ALA A 192 22.27 5.79 17.18
N ILE A 193 23.06 5.51 16.14
CA ILE A 193 23.07 6.29 14.90
C ILE A 193 22.15 5.60 13.89
N PHE A 194 21.06 6.26 13.53
CA PHE A 194 20.15 5.85 12.46
C PHE A 194 20.57 6.51 11.15
N VAL A 195 20.60 5.74 10.08
CA VAL A 195 21.08 6.19 8.77
C VAL A 195 20.05 5.78 7.73
N LEU A 196 19.38 6.75 7.09
CA LEU A 196 18.57 6.48 5.91
C LEU A 196 19.42 6.75 4.67
N PHE A 197 19.69 5.68 3.91
CA PHE A 197 20.56 5.73 2.74
C PHE A 197 20.01 4.86 1.61
N GLY A 198 20.22 5.27 0.35
CA GLY A 198 19.72 4.54 -0.81
C GLY A 198 20.04 3.05 -0.75
N GLU A 199 19.03 2.19 -0.95
CA GLU A 199 19.14 0.75 -0.71
C GLU A 199 20.33 0.09 -1.43
N SER A 200 20.70 0.58 -2.61
CA SER A 200 21.80 0.03 -3.40
C SER A 200 23.17 0.18 -2.73
N HIS A 201 23.34 1.18 -1.86
CA HIS A 201 24.53 1.40 -1.06
C HIS A 201 24.67 0.39 0.10
N LEU A 202 23.62 -0.35 0.42
CA LEU A 202 23.58 -1.31 1.52
C LEU A 202 23.98 -2.73 1.12
N ALA A 203 24.43 -2.95 -0.13
CA ALA A 203 25.06 -4.22 -0.48
C ALA A 203 26.27 -4.48 0.44
N PRO A 204 26.55 -5.74 0.81
CA PRO A 204 27.62 -6.07 1.76
C PRO A 204 29.01 -5.55 1.37
N SER A 205 29.26 -5.33 0.07
CA SER A 205 30.51 -4.82 -0.50
C SER A 205 30.59 -3.29 -0.59
N HIS A 206 29.57 -2.57 -0.14
CA HIS A 206 29.44 -1.12 -0.21
C HIS A 206 29.55 -0.46 1.17
N LEU A 207 28.65 0.45 1.52
CA LEU A 207 28.67 1.21 2.78
C LEU A 207 28.86 0.33 4.02
N PRO A 208 28.21 -0.86 4.17
CA PRO A 208 28.48 -1.72 5.34
C PRO A 208 29.93 -2.19 5.46
N LEU A 209 30.64 -2.43 4.34
CA LEU A 209 32.06 -2.80 4.35
C LEU A 209 32.92 -1.64 4.83
N GLU A 210 32.70 -0.45 4.28
CA GLU A 210 33.47 0.76 4.62
C GLU A 210 33.28 1.15 6.09
N LEU A 211 32.06 0.99 6.61
CA LEU A 211 31.77 1.22 8.03
C LEU A 211 32.48 0.25 8.96
N ARG A 212 32.47 -1.05 8.64
CA ARG A 212 33.20 -2.06 9.45
C ARG A 212 34.71 -1.79 9.47
N ALA A 213 35.25 -1.26 8.36
CA ALA A 213 36.67 -0.89 8.30
C ALA A 213 37.00 0.31 9.20
N GLN A 214 36.07 1.28 9.34
CA GLN A 214 36.29 2.48 10.15
C GLN A 214 35.83 2.35 11.61
N MET A 215 34.84 1.50 11.87
CA MET A 215 34.26 1.27 13.19
C MET A 215 34.15 -0.24 13.48
N PRO A 216 35.30 -0.94 13.64
CA PRO A 216 35.32 -2.40 13.78
C PRO A 216 34.58 -2.93 15.02
N ASP A 217 34.49 -2.12 16.07
CA ASP A 217 33.86 -2.48 17.35
C ASP A 217 32.36 -2.13 17.37
N ALA A 218 31.83 -1.45 16.34
CA ALA A 218 30.45 -1.04 16.30
C ALA A 218 29.54 -2.19 15.84
N LYS A 219 28.47 -2.43 16.57
CA LYS A 219 27.39 -3.31 16.12
C LYS A 219 26.57 -2.60 15.06
N ILE A 220 26.67 -3.05 13.80
CA ILE A 220 25.97 -2.48 12.66
C ILE A 220 24.81 -3.42 12.29
N LEU A 221 23.60 -2.90 12.31
CA LEU A 221 22.41 -3.58 11.79
C LEU A 221 21.99 -2.94 10.45
N THR A 222 21.82 -3.75 9.42
CA THR A 222 21.26 -3.32 8.15
C THR A 222 19.79 -3.71 8.07
N VAL A 223 18.91 -2.73 7.94
CA VAL A 223 17.48 -2.88 7.74
C VAL A 223 17.15 -2.59 6.27
N LEU A 224 17.01 -3.63 5.50
CA LEU A 224 16.54 -3.55 4.12
C LEU A 224 15.02 -3.36 4.10
N GLN A 225 14.50 -2.76 3.04
CA GLN A 225 13.08 -2.57 2.87
C GLN A 225 12.61 -3.14 1.52
N ASN A 226 11.54 -3.95 1.55
CA ASN A 226 10.79 -4.37 0.36
C ASN A 226 11.67 -4.98 -0.75
N ILE A 227 12.57 -5.90 -0.39
CA ILE A 227 13.42 -6.60 -1.37
C ILE A 227 12.60 -7.68 -2.08
N ASP A 228 12.50 -7.57 -3.39
CA ASP A 228 11.60 -8.36 -4.24
C ASP A 228 11.77 -9.88 -4.06
N ALA A 229 13.01 -10.37 -4.14
CA ALA A 229 13.29 -11.80 -4.01
C ALA A 229 12.83 -12.36 -2.66
N LEU A 230 13.08 -11.61 -1.57
CA LEU A 230 12.67 -11.97 -0.21
C LEU A 230 11.16 -11.90 -0.05
N TYR A 231 10.53 -10.86 -0.61
CA TYR A 231 9.07 -10.70 -0.60
C TYR A 231 8.37 -11.88 -1.30
N TRP A 232 8.77 -12.21 -2.54
CA TRP A 232 8.11 -13.26 -3.30
C TRP A 232 8.29 -14.63 -2.65
N ARG A 233 9.44 -14.88 -2.05
CA ARG A 233 9.67 -16.09 -1.29
C ARG A 233 8.76 -16.17 -0.06
N ALA A 234 8.71 -15.13 0.75
CA ALA A 234 7.85 -15.06 1.93
C ALA A 234 6.36 -15.19 1.57
N ALA A 235 5.90 -14.48 0.53
CA ALA A 235 4.53 -14.55 0.03
C ALA A 235 4.16 -15.93 -0.54
N GLY A 236 5.12 -16.66 -1.10
CA GLY A 236 4.95 -18.04 -1.57
C GLY A 236 4.88 -19.06 -0.42
N GLU A 237 5.61 -18.84 0.66
CA GLU A 237 5.68 -19.75 1.80
C GLU A 237 4.56 -19.54 2.82
N ARG A 238 4.04 -18.30 2.97
CA ARG A 238 3.05 -17.91 4.00
C ARG A 238 1.73 -17.48 3.40
N ALA A 239 0.66 -17.82 4.11
CA ALA A 239 -0.69 -17.37 3.77
C ALA A 239 -0.91 -15.91 4.20
N ASP A 240 -0.42 -15.55 5.37
CA ASP A 240 -0.51 -14.20 5.94
C ASP A 240 0.62 -13.31 5.40
N ALA A 241 0.44 -12.00 5.54
CA ALA A 241 1.51 -11.06 5.29
C ALA A 241 2.66 -11.31 6.28
N VAL A 242 3.89 -11.26 5.76
CA VAL A 242 5.11 -11.34 6.56
C VAL A 242 5.59 -9.91 6.79
N GLU A 243 5.81 -9.52 8.03
CA GLU A 243 6.24 -8.16 8.38
C GLU A 243 7.74 -7.98 8.16
N ALA A 244 8.54 -8.97 8.57
CA ALA A 244 9.98 -8.92 8.40
C ALA A 244 10.61 -10.33 8.32
N VAL A 245 11.82 -10.38 7.78
CA VAL A 245 12.65 -11.59 7.71
C VAL A 245 14.09 -11.29 8.15
N ARG A 246 14.75 -12.27 8.74
CA ARG A 246 16.19 -12.23 9.05
C ARG A 246 16.98 -12.84 7.90
N VAL A 247 17.80 -12.02 7.27
CA VAL A 247 18.68 -12.43 6.15
C VAL A 247 19.98 -13.02 6.71
N SER A 248 20.60 -12.34 7.68
CA SER A 248 21.78 -12.77 8.43
C SER A 248 21.70 -12.21 9.85
N ASP A 249 22.73 -12.43 10.66
CA ASP A 249 22.77 -11.95 12.04
C ASP A 249 22.70 -10.41 12.12
N ASP A 250 23.26 -9.74 11.14
CA ASP A 250 23.37 -8.28 11.05
C ASP A 250 22.51 -7.65 9.94
N VAL A 251 21.66 -8.44 9.25
CA VAL A 251 20.79 -7.97 8.17
C VAL A 251 19.37 -8.49 8.34
N VAL A 252 18.43 -7.58 8.33
CA VAL A 252 17.00 -7.86 8.33
C VAL A 252 16.33 -7.19 7.12
N CYS A 253 15.17 -7.68 6.69
CA CYS A 253 14.37 -7.05 5.66
C CYS A 253 12.92 -6.92 6.12
N ALA A 254 12.41 -5.69 6.14
CA ALA A 254 11.02 -5.37 6.46
C ALA A 254 10.19 -5.23 5.17
N PHE A 255 8.90 -5.58 5.26
CA PHE A 255 7.95 -5.46 4.15
C PHE A 255 6.84 -4.48 4.52
N THR A 256 7.04 -3.22 4.17
CA THR A 256 6.08 -2.12 4.37
C THR A 256 5.19 -1.88 3.16
N ALA A 257 5.65 -2.33 1.98
CA ALA A 257 4.95 -2.22 0.70
C ALA A 257 5.12 -3.50 -0.11
N THR A 258 4.32 -3.65 -1.17
CA THR A 258 4.50 -4.72 -2.15
C THR A 258 5.50 -4.30 -3.23
N PRO A 259 6.14 -5.24 -3.94
CA PRO A 259 6.94 -4.91 -5.12
C PRO A 259 6.15 -4.11 -6.16
N LEU A 260 4.86 -4.40 -6.34
CA LEU A 260 4.00 -3.63 -7.23
C LEU A 260 3.94 -2.15 -6.82
N GLU A 261 3.68 -1.86 -5.55
CA GLU A 261 3.65 -0.49 -5.03
C GLU A 261 5.01 0.21 -5.14
N LYS A 262 6.09 -0.51 -4.80
CA LYS A 262 7.47 -0.01 -4.92
C LYS A 262 7.80 0.44 -6.35
N TYR A 263 7.50 -0.37 -7.35
CA TYR A 263 7.79 -0.02 -8.74
C TYR A 263 6.83 1.03 -9.28
N GLU A 264 5.56 0.98 -8.87
CA GLU A 264 4.57 1.97 -9.27
C GLU A 264 4.94 3.38 -8.76
N SER A 265 5.43 3.50 -7.53
CA SER A 265 5.89 4.78 -7.01
C SER A 265 7.02 5.37 -7.87
N TYR A 266 7.95 4.55 -8.35
CA TYR A 266 9.02 5.00 -9.25
C TYR A 266 8.51 5.38 -10.65
N ARG A 267 7.57 4.59 -11.20
CA ARG A 267 6.92 4.92 -12.48
C ARG A 267 6.23 6.30 -12.42
N LEU A 268 5.53 6.57 -11.33
CA LEU A 268 4.86 7.86 -11.11
C LEU A 268 5.88 9.02 -11.02
N CYS A 269 7.02 8.83 -10.35
CA CYS A 269 8.09 9.83 -10.32
C CYS A 269 8.67 10.09 -11.73
N LEU A 270 8.92 9.03 -12.53
CA LEU A 270 9.39 9.19 -13.91
C LEU A 270 8.39 9.96 -14.76
N ASP A 271 7.09 9.67 -14.62
CA ASP A 271 6.04 10.37 -15.34
C ASP A 271 5.98 11.86 -14.93
N GLN A 272 6.04 12.15 -13.63
CA GLN A 272 6.07 13.52 -13.09
C GLN A 272 7.29 14.30 -13.60
N TRP A 273 8.48 13.71 -13.58
CA TRP A 273 9.71 14.35 -14.07
C TRP A 273 9.67 14.65 -15.58
N SER A 274 8.92 13.85 -16.36
CA SER A 274 8.80 14.02 -17.79
C SER A 274 7.80 15.11 -18.21
N ARG A 275 6.80 15.42 -17.35
CA ARG A 275 5.64 16.27 -17.69
C ARG A 275 5.70 17.72 -17.18
N CYS A 276 6.71 18.08 -16.45
CA CYS A 276 6.98 19.45 -15.95
C CYS A 276 5.91 20.14 -15.07
N ASP A 277 4.60 19.99 -15.34
CA ASP A 277 3.53 20.68 -14.58
C ASP A 277 2.20 19.91 -14.51
N ASP A 278 2.07 18.76 -15.16
CA ASP A 278 0.84 17.96 -15.17
C ASP A 278 0.86 16.90 -14.05
N ALA A 279 -0.32 16.59 -13.52
CA ALA A 279 -0.48 15.47 -12.60
C ALA A 279 -0.04 14.14 -13.24
N PRO A 280 0.54 13.20 -12.49
CA PRO A 280 0.94 11.90 -13.01
C PRO A 280 -0.23 11.18 -13.71
N ASP A 281 0.09 10.40 -14.76
CA ASP A 281 -0.90 9.57 -15.43
C ASP A 281 -1.14 8.28 -14.65
N PHE A 282 -2.29 8.19 -13.99
CA PHE A 282 -2.70 7.01 -13.23
C PHE A 282 -3.43 5.95 -14.07
N ALA A 283 -3.74 6.23 -15.34
CA ALA A 283 -4.49 5.29 -16.17
C ALA A 283 -3.77 3.95 -16.35
N PRO A 284 -2.46 3.89 -16.63
CA PRO A 284 -1.72 2.63 -16.72
C PRO A 284 -1.81 1.80 -15.45
N THR A 285 -1.66 2.44 -14.28
CA THR A 285 -1.77 1.79 -12.96
C THR A 285 -3.13 1.13 -12.78
N ILE A 286 -4.20 1.91 -12.96
CA ILE A 286 -5.58 1.44 -12.79
C ILE A 286 -5.86 0.27 -13.73
N TYR A 287 -5.46 0.38 -15.01
CA TYR A 287 -5.68 -0.69 -15.99
C TYR A 287 -4.89 -1.95 -15.66
N ASN A 288 -3.65 -1.83 -15.18
CA ASN A 288 -2.85 -2.97 -14.72
C ASN A 288 -3.50 -3.67 -13.53
N LEU A 289 -4.05 -2.94 -12.56
CA LEU A 289 -4.77 -3.50 -11.42
C LEU A 289 -6.04 -4.24 -11.86
N VAL A 290 -6.82 -3.65 -12.76
CA VAL A 290 -8.03 -4.27 -13.32
C VAL A 290 -7.70 -5.56 -14.07
N ASP A 291 -6.69 -5.53 -14.93
CA ASP A 291 -6.26 -6.70 -15.71
C ASP A 291 -5.74 -7.83 -14.82
N SER A 292 -5.00 -7.50 -13.79
CA SER A 292 -4.48 -8.46 -12.84
C SER A 292 -5.60 -9.16 -12.06
N LEU A 293 -6.59 -8.39 -11.61
CA LEU A 293 -7.75 -8.95 -10.92
C LEU A 293 -8.64 -9.76 -11.84
N ALA A 294 -8.87 -9.30 -13.09
CA ALA A 294 -9.62 -10.04 -14.10
C ALA A 294 -8.93 -11.39 -14.41
N SER A 295 -7.61 -11.39 -14.58
CA SER A 295 -6.80 -12.60 -14.77
C SER A 295 -6.91 -13.55 -13.59
N PHE A 296 -6.80 -13.04 -12.35
CA PHE A 296 -6.95 -13.82 -11.12
C PHE A 296 -8.32 -14.52 -11.03
N LEU A 297 -9.37 -13.81 -11.42
CA LEU A 297 -10.76 -14.31 -11.41
C LEU A 297 -11.11 -15.14 -12.64
N GLU A 298 -10.18 -15.29 -13.60
CA GLU A 298 -10.43 -15.93 -14.89
C GLU A 298 -11.59 -15.26 -15.66
N ILE A 299 -11.66 -13.94 -15.59
CA ILE A 299 -12.60 -13.12 -16.36
C ILE A 299 -11.87 -12.67 -17.63
N ASN A 300 -12.39 -13.09 -18.79
CA ASN A 300 -11.78 -12.76 -20.08
C ASN A 300 -12.24 -11.37 -20.54
N ARG A 301 -11.29 -10.44 -20.63
CA ARG A 301 -11.60 -9.04 -21.05
C ARG A 301 -11.99 -8.89 -22.52
N TYR A 302 -11.67 -9.88 -23.35
CA TYR A 302 -11.95 -9.87 -24.81
C TYR A 302 -13.08 -10.82 -25.23
N SER A 303 -13.62 -11.61 -24.32
CA SER A 303 -14.66 -12.59 -24.64
C SER A 303 -16.06 -12.00 -24.39
N PRO A 304 -16.99 -12.13 -25.34
CA PRO A 304 -18.39 -11.81 -25.12
C PRO A 304 -19.06 -12.79 -24.13
N HIS A 305 -18.41 -13.91 -23.78
CA HIS A 305 -18.94 -14.95 -22.90
C HIS A 305 -18.48 -14.81 -21.45
N ASN A 306 -18.31 -13.59 -20.94
CA ASN A 306 -18.07 -13.33 -19.52
C ASN A 306 -19.28 -13.63 -18.61
N GLY A 307 -20.30 -14.28 -19.16
CA GLY A 307 -21.46 -14.81 -18.46
C GLY A 307 -22.67 -13.89 -18.42
N THR A 308 -22.48 -12.60 -18.24
CA THR A 308 -23.61 -11.69 -17.99
C THR A 308 -23.65 -10.46 -18.88
N GLN A 309 -22.58 -10.17 -19.61
CA GLN A 309 -22.54 -8.98 -20.45
C GLN A 309 -22.23 -9.32 -21.92
N PRO A 310 -22.88 -8.65 -22.87
CA PRO A 310 -22.64 -8.83 -24.29
C PRO A 310 -21.42 -8.08 -24.81
N LYS A 311 -20.81 -7.18 -23.99
CA LYS A 311 -19.70 -6.31 -24.38
C LYS A 311 -18.38 -6.81 -23.83
N PHE A 312 -17.29 -6.52 -24.55
CA PHE A 312 -15.92 -6.72 -24.05
C PHE A 312 -15.62 -5.72 -22.95
N LEU A 313 -14.88 -6.15 -21.89
CA LEU A 313 -14.46 -5.26 -20.82
C LEU A 313 -13.58 -4.11 -21.35
N VAL A 314 -12.80 -4.35 -22.38
CA VAL A 314 -11.94 -3.34 -23.02
C VAL A 314 -12.72 -2.15 -23.55
N ASP A 315 -13.97 -2.37 -24.01
CA ASP A 315 -14.85 -1.29 -24.51
C ASP A 315 -15.46 -0.45 -23.38
N MET A 316 -15.23 -0.86 -22.13
CA MET A 316 -15.83 -0.27 -20.93
C MET A 316 -14.77 0.34 -20.00
N LEU A 317 -13.52 0.47 -20.47
CA LEU A 317 -12.46 1.06 -19.65
C LEU A 317 -12.88 2.46 -19.17
N PRO A 318 -12.64 2.77 -17.90
CA PRO A 318 -13.04 4.04 -17.30
C PRO A 318 -12.12 5.17 -17.74
N GLU A 319 -12.64 6.39 -17.72
CA GLU A 319 -11.80 7.58 -17.73
C GLU A 319 -11.01 7.66 -16.41
N VAL A 320 -9.72 7.93 -16.46
CA VAL A 320 -8.89 8.14 -15.27
C VAL A 320 -8.45 9.58 -15.22
N CYS A 321 -8.82 10.28 -14.15
CA CYS A 321 -8.52 11.68 -13.93
C CYS A 321 -7.64 11.83 -12.71
N GLY A 322 -6.46 12.42 -12.87
CA GLY A 322 -5.54 12.76 -11.77
C GLY A 322 -5.60 14.25 -11.45
N GLY A 323 -5.24 14.62 -10.23
CA GLY A 323 -5.01 16.01 -9.86
C GLY A 323 -5.47 16.39 -8.46
N THR A 324 -4.84 17.44 -7.93
CA THR A 324 -5.11 17.98 -6.60
C THR A 324 -6.34 18.90 -6.55
N SER A 325 -6.94 19.24 -7.71
CA SER A 325 -8.03 20.19 -7.77
C SER A 325 -9.38 19.58 -7.43
N ALA A 326 -9.92 19.92 -6.27
CA ALA A 326 -11.30 19.61 -5.89
C ALA A 326 -12.34 20.11 -6.92
N ALA A 327 -11.99 21.08 -7.77
CA ALA A 327 -12.85 21.57 -8.82
C ALA A 327 -13.08 20.51 -9.91
N LEU A 328 -12.06 19.71 -10.25
CA LEU A 328 -12.20 18.62 -11.22
C LEU A 328 -13.14 17.53 -10.67
N ALA A 329 -12.96 17.12 -9.42
CA ALA A 329 -13.86 16.16 -8.76
C ALA A 329 -15.30 16.67 -8.74
N ARG A 330 -15.54 17.93 -8.36
CA ARG A 330 -16.86 18.55 -8.38
C ARG A 330 -17.45 18.60 -9.80
N ARG A 331 -16.64 18.90 -10.82
CA ARG A 331 -17.09 18.92 -12.22
C ARG A 331 -17.50 17.53 -12.71
N LEU A 332 -16.75 16.47 -12.38
CA LEU A 332 -17.13 15.10 -12.70
C LEU A 332 -18.46 14.73 -12.02
N LEU A 333 -18.58 15.08 -10.74
CA LEU A 333 -19.76 14.79 -9.93
C LEU A 333 -20.96 15.71 -10.22
N SER A 334 -20.80 16.81 -10.97
CA SER A 334 -21.89 17.68 -11.41
C SER A 334 -22.64 17.13 -12.63
N ARG A 335 -22.19 16.03 -13.22
CA ARG A 335 -22.88 15.37 -14.36
C ARG A 335 -24.28 14.93 -13.94
N LYS A 336 -25.22 14.95 -14.92
CA LYS A 336 -26.63 14.57 -14.66
C LYS A 336 -26.75 13.14 -14.15
N GLY A 337 -27.62 12.93 -13.17
CA GLY A 337 -27.94 11.61 -12.61
C GLY A 337 -27.29 11.31 -11.25
N ILE A 338 -26.43 12.18 -10.73
CA ILE A 338 -25.85 12.07 -9.40
C ILE A 338 -26.62 12.94 -8.43
N THR A 339 -27.15 12.36 -7.35
CA THR A 339 -27.85 13.11 -6.29
C THR A 339 -26.82 13.83 -5.40
N GLU A 340 -27.28 14.88 -4.70
CA GLU A 340 -26.40 15.63 -3.79
C GLU A 340 -25.79 14.73 -2.68
N ALA A 341 -26.60 13.82 -2.13
CA ALA A 341 -26.13 12.87 -1.12
C ALA A 341 -25.04 11.91 -1.66
N GLN A 342 -25.19 11.41 -2.89
CA GLN A 342 -24.16 10.62 -3.57
C GLN A 342 -22.88 11.44 -3.81
N ARG A 343 -23.04 12.68 -4.28
CA ARG A 343 -21.94 13.62 -4.50
C ARG A 343 -21.12 13.83 -3.23
N GLN A 344 -21.81 14.13 -2.13
CA GLN A 344 -21.14 14.37 -0.85
C GLN A 344 -20.42 13.10 -0.33
N ALA A 345 -21.03 11.94 -0.46
CA ALA A 345 -20.41 10.66 -0.07
C ALA A 345 -19.15 10.36 -0.92
N MET A 346 -19.18 10.65 -2.22
CA MET A 346 -18.03 10.45 -3.11
C MET A 346 -16.90 11.43 -2.81
N LEU A 347 -17.19 12.70 -2.55
CA LEU A 347 -16.18 13.70 -2.14
C LEU A 347 -15.52 13.30 -0.82
N SER A 348 -16.31 12.90 0.17
CA SER A 348 -15.77 12.42 1.45
C SER A 348 -14.88 11.18 1.28
N ARG A 349 -15.24 10.27 0.37
CA ARG A 349 -14.40 9.12 0.05
C ARG A 349 -13.07 9.53 -0.60
N ILE A 350 -13.09 10.46 -1.54
CA ILE A 350 -11.88 10.99 -2.19
C ILE A 350 -10.95 11.61 -1.12
N GLU A 351 -11.50 12.40 -0.21
CA GLU A 351 -10.74 13.02 0.88
C GLU A 351 -10.12 11.99 1.84
N GLN A 352 -10.84 10.90 2.13
CA GLN A 352 -10.39 9.88 3.08
C GLN A 352 -9.44 8.84 2.46
N CYS A 353 -9.66 8.51 1.18
CA CYS A 353 -8.97 7.39 0.51
C CYS A 353 -8.00 7.84 -0.57
N GLY A 354 -7.91 9.13 -0.87
CA GLY A 354 -7.10 9.68 -1.95
C GLY A 354 -7.63 9.36 -3.35
N SER A 355 -8.57 8.41 -3.51
CA SER A 355 -9.16 8.03 -4.80
C SER A 355 -10.61 7.56 -4.66
N ALA A 356 -11.33 7.56 -5.78
CA ALA A 356 -12.64 6.90 -5.89
C ALA A 356 -12.94 6.50 -7.33
N TYR A 357 -13.50 5.29 -7.51
CA TYR A 357 -14.23 4.92 -8.72
C TYR A 357 -15.68 5.45 -8.65
N LEU A 358 -16.10 6.13 -9.69
CA LEU A 358 -17.40 6.80 -9.84
C LEU A 358 -18.24 6.04 -10.88
N PRO A 359 -19.03 5.03 -10.48
CA PRO A 359 -19.71 4.14 -11.44
C PRO A 359 -20.72 4.88 -12.33
N GLU A 360 -21.39 5.92 -11.83
CA GLU A 360 -22.41 6.69 -12.55
C GLU A 360 -21.85 7.43 -13.77
N VAL A 361 -20.56 7.71 -13.77
CA VAL A 361 -19.86 8.41 -14.87
C VAL A 361 -18.78 7.56 -15.50
N ASN A 362 -18.57 6.34 -14.98
CA ASN A 362 -17.51 5.42 -15.37
C ASN A 362 -16.13 6.10 -15.38
N ALA A 363 -15.76 6.70 -14.27
CA ALA A 363 -14.49 7.41 -14.13
C ALA A 363 -13.82 7.09 -12.80
N PHE A 364 -12.48 7.08 -12.81
CA PHE A 364 -11.65 7.15 -11.61
C PHE A 364 -11.23 8.59 -11.40
N TYR A 365 -11.23 9.01 -10.15
CA TYR A 365 -10.58 10.24 -9.72
C TYR A 365 -9.51 9.88 -8.68
N VAL A 366 -8.26 10.30 -8.94
CA VAL A 366 -7.11 10.08 -8.06
C VAL A 366 -6.56 11.42 -7.65
N HIS A 367 -6.70 11.75 -6.36
CA HIS A 367 -6.16 12.95 -5.74
C HIS A 367 -4.79 12.69 -5.15
N GLU A 368 -4.68 11.62 -4.36
CA GLU A 368 -3.47 11.09 -3.77
C GLU A 368 -3.44 9.58 -4.03
N PHE A 369 -2.36 9.09 -4.63
CA PHE A 369 -2.27 7.69 -4.97
C PHE A 369 -1.94 6.84 -3.76
N GLN A 370 -2.86 5.94 -3.41
CA GLN A 370 -2.67 4.90 -2.40
C GLN A 370 -3.03 3.53 -2.99
N MET A 371 -2.04 2.64 -3.12
CA MET A 371 -2.20 1.34 -3.78
C MET A 371 -3.39 0.54 -3.24
N MET A 372 -3.59 0.55 -1.92
CA MET A 372 -4.67 -0.16 -1.27
C MET A 372 -6.06 0.29 -1.77
N HIS A 373 -6.27 1.59 -1.87
CA HIS A 373 -7.54 2.17 -2.29
C HIS A 373 -7.73 2.10 -3.80
N ALA A 374 -6.67 2.28 -4.58
CA ALA A 374 -6.70 2.06 -6.03
C ALA A 374 -7.08 0.61 -6.37
N ALA A 375 -6.57 -0.37 -5.63
CA ALA A 375 -6.94 -1.77 -5.78
C ALA A 375 -8.39 -2.08 -5.38
N GLU A 376 -8.94 -1.41 -4.35
CA GLU A 376 -10.38 -1.48 -4.02
C GLU A 376 -11.24 -0.96 -5.17
N ASP A 377 -10.87 0.19 -5.69
CA ASP A 377 -11.63 0.86 -6.74
C ASP A 377 -11.54 0.10 -8.07
N ALA A 378 -10.39 -0.51 -8.39
CA ALA A 378 -10.24 -1.44 -9.51
C ALA A 378 -11.18 -2.65 -9.38
N ALA A 379 -11.34 -3.21 -8.17
CA ALA A 379 -12.25 -4.32 -7.91
C ALA A 379 -13.72 -3.89 -8.05
N ARG A 380 -14.09 -2.69 -7.61
CA ARG A 380 -15.43 -2.11 -7.81
C ARG A 380 -15.72 -1.92 -9.29
N PHE A 381 -14.77 -1.30 -10.01
CA PHE A 381 -14.91 -1.13 -11.45
C PHE A 381 -15.14 -2.48 -12.15
N LEU A 382 -14.31 -3.48 -11.89
CA LEU A 382 -14.43 -4.80 -12.51
C LEU A 382 -15.81 -5.42 -12.26
N HIS A 383 -16.32 -5.29 -11.02
CA HIS A 383 -17.66 -5.75 -10.68
C HIS A 383 -18.75 -5.02 -11.49
N HIS A 384 -18.72 -3.69 -11.53
CA HIS A 384 -19.69 -2.89 -12.29
C HIS A 384 -19.59 -3.17 -13.79
N ALA A 385 -18.38 -3.27 -14.33
CA ALA A 385 -18.17 -3.60 -15.74
C ALA A 385 -18.73 -4.97 -16.11
N CYS A 386 -18.62 -5.96 -15.22
CA CYS A 386 -19.20 -7.29 -15.43
C CYS A 386 -20.72 -7.30 -15.41
N GLN A 387 -21.37 -6.35 -14.74
CA GLN A 387 -22.83 -6.22 -14.72
C GLN A 387 -23.38 -5.41 -15.90
N GLY A 388 -22.52 -4.76 -16.68
CA GLY A 388 -22.88 -3.68 -17.56
C GLY A 388 -22.96 -2.35 -16.78
N LEU A 389 -22.30 -1.32 -17.29
CA LEU A 389 -22.25 -0.01 -16.64
C LEU A 389 -23.67 0.52 -16.38
N PRO A 390 -23.88 1.28 -15.30
CA PRO A 390 -25.20 1.82 -14.96
C PRO A 390 -25.79 2.55 -16.18
N GLN A 391 -26.98 2.14 -16.58
CA GLN A 391 -27.70 2.85 -17.65
C GLN A 391 -28.05 4.24 -17.12
N ARG A 392 -27.61 5.28 -17.82
CA ARG A 392 -27.92 6.66 -17.51
C ARG A 392 -29.43 6.85 -17.51
N GLY A 393 -30.01 7.08 -16.31
CA GLY A 393 -31.28 7.80 -16.21
C GLY A 393 -32.56 6.99 -16.41
N VAL A 394 -32.73 5.83 -15.75
CA VAL A 394 -34.08 5.30 -15.53
C VAL A 394 -34.42 5.45 -14.04
N VAL A 395 -34.90 6.61 -13.66
CA VAL A 395 -35.72 6.77 -12.45
C VAL A 395 -37.10 6.26 -12.85
N SER A 396 -37.36 4.99 -12.57
CA SER A 396 -38.74 4.47 -12.65
C SER A 396 -39.51 5.04 -11.46
N GLY A 397 -40.29 6.09 -11.72
CA GLY A 397 -41.27 6.59 -10.76
C GLY A 397 -42.48 5.65 -10.69
N GLU A 398 -42.34 4.52 -10.03
CA GLU A 398 -43.48 3.73 -9.54
C GLU A 398 -43.65 4.05 -8.05
N GLU A 399 -44.84 4.55 -7.69
CA GLU A 399 -45.30 4.68 -6.30
C GLU A 399 -45.38 3.28 -5.69
N THR A 400 -44.38 2.89 -4.92
CA THR A 400 -44.31 1.59 -4.26
C THR A 400 -44.89 1.66 -2.85
N SER A 401 -45.68 0.62 -2.48
CA SER A 401 -46.19 0.42 -1.12
C SER A 401 -45.06 0.48 -0.08
N PRO A 402 -45.26 1.05 1.13
CA PRO A 402 -44.22 1.17 2.17
C PRO A 402 -43.54 -0.13 2.59
N ALA A 403 -44.23 -1.27 2.46
CA ALA A 403 -43.66 -2.59 2.72
C ALA A 403 -42.73 -3.08 1.60
N LEU A 404 -43.07 -2.77 0.33
CA LEU A 404 -42.23 -3.06 -0.84
C LEU A 404 -40.95 -2.22 -0.80
N ASP A 405 -41.05 -0.99 -0.34
CA ASP A 405 -39.96 -0.07 -0.23
C ASP A 405 -38.91 -0.49 0.82
N ARG A 406 -39.37 -1.01 1.98
CA ARG A 406 -38.46 -1.56 3.02
C ARG A 406 -37.70 -2.79 2.54
N HIS A 407 -38.30 -3.68 1.76
CA HIS A 407 -37.62 -4.82 1.19
C HIS A 407 -36.60 -4.43 0.15
N ALA A 408 -36.93 -3.48 -0.71
CA ALA A 408 -36.02 -2.92 -1.70
C ALA A 408 -34.84 -2.18 -1.03
N ALA A 409 -35.11 -1.42 0.04
CA ALA A 409 -34.06 -0.74 0.81
C ALA A 409 -33.08 -1.74 1.48
N LEU A 410 -33.61 -2.84 2.02
CA LEU A 410 -32.77 -3.89 2.61
C LEU A 410 -31.98 -4.67 1.54
N ASP A 411 -32.55 -4.92 0.36
CA ASP A 411 -31.82 -5.53 -0.76
C ASP A 411 -30.70 -4.61 -1.24
N ARG A 412 -30.91 -3.27 -1.33
CA ARG A 412 -29.86 -2.29 -1.61
C ARG A 412 -28.76 -2.30 -0.55
N PHE A 413 -29.10 -2.38 0.73
CA PHE A 413 -28.10 -2.52 1.79
C PHE A 413 -27.22 -3.76 1.59
N TYR A 414 -27.81 -4.95 1.29
CA TYR A 414 -27.02 -6.15 1.02
C TYR A 414 -26.17 -6.02 -0.26
N ALA A 415 -26.65 -5.33 -1.27
CA ALA A 415 -25.88 -5.06 -2.48
C ALA A 415 -24.60 -4.26 -2.15
N ARG A 416 -24.74 -3.20 -1.35
CA ARG A 416 -23.60 -2.41 -0.88
C ARG A 416 -22.65 -3.24 0.00
N VAL A 417 -23.17 -4.08 0.90
CA VAL A 417 -22.35 -5.01 1.72
C VAL A 417 -21.50 -5.93 0.83
N ILE A 418 -22.10 -6.54 -0.20
CA ILE A 418 -21.34 -7.42 -1.12
C ILE A 418 -20.34 -6.61 -1.95
N GLU A 419 -20.69 -5.44 -2.42
CA GLU A 419 -19.79 -4.57 -3.17
C GLU A 419 -18.54 -4.18 -2.36
N HIS A 420 -18.72 -3.79 -1.09
CA HIS A 420 -17.60 -3.53 -0.18
C HIS A 420 -16.78 -4.79 0.12
N ALA A 421 -17.43 -5.96 0.23
CA ALA A 421 -16.72 -7.22 0.44
C ALA A 421 -15.87 -7.63 -0.76
N ILE A 422 -16.37 -7.41 -1.98
CA ILE A 422 -15.66 -7.63 -3.24
C ILE A 422 -14.47 -6.66 -3.34
N ALA A 423 -14.68 -5.38 -3.04
CA ALA A 423 -13.64 -4.36 -3.07
C ALA A 423 -12.50 -4.70 -2.09
N TYR A 424 -12.84 -5.03 -0.85
CA TYR A 424 -11.86 -5.46 0.14
C TYR A 424 -11.11 -6.72 -0.30
N PHE A 425 -11.83 -7.75 -0.76
CA PHE A 425 -11.20 -8.97 -1.24
C PHE A 425 -10.23 -8.72 -2.39
N GLY A 426 -10.65 -7.94 -3.40
CA GLY A 426 -9.81 -7.60 -4.55
C GLY A 426 -8.54 -6.85 -4.14
N SER A 427 -8.67 -5.90 -3.22
CA SER A 427 -7.50 -5.18 -2.72
C SER A 427 -6.53 -6.10 -1.97
N ARG A 428 -7.01 -7.06 -1.19
CA ARG A 428 -6.15 -8.05 -0.50
C ARG A 428 -5.45 -9.02 -1.45
N VAL A 429 -6.03 -9.29 -2.62
CA VAL A 429 -5.36 -10.10 -3.67
C VAL A 429 -4.19 -9.34 -4.26
N LEU A 430 -4.38 -8.06 -4.57
CA LEU A 430 -3.37 -7.20 -5.20
C LEU A 430 -2.39 -6.61 -4.18
N TYR A 431 -2.85 -6.36 -2.96
CA TYR A 431 -2.09 -5.78 -1.87
C TYR A 431 -2.27 -6.58 -0.56
N PRO A 432 -1.59 -7.73 -0.40
CA PRO A 432 -1.75 -8.61 0.77
C PRO A 432 -1.36 -7.98 2.11
N SER A 433 -0.45 -7.01 2.09
CA SER A 433 0.00 -6.26 3.28
C SER A 433 -1.03 -5.24 3.78
N ARG A 434 -2.17 -5.11 3.10
CA ARG A 434 -3.26 -4.26 3.58
C ARG A 434 -3.56 -4.55 5.05
N PRO A 435 -3.57 -3.52 5.93
CA PRO A 435 -3.90 -3.68 7.33
C PRO A 435 -5.22 -4.44 7.49
N ALA A 436 -5.25 -5.41 8.39
CA ALA A 436 -6.50 -5.95 8.90
C ALA A 436 -7.32 -4.80 9.51
N ALA A 437 -8.64 -4.99 9.64
CA ALA A 437 -9.51 -3.97 10.23
C ALA A 437 -8.90 -3.36 11.51
N PRO A 438 -9.24 -2.09 11.86
CA PRO A 438 -8.69 -1.41 13.02
C PRO A 438 -8.67 -2.30 14.26
N PRO A 439 -7.65 -2.20 15.13
CA PRO A 439 -7.49 -3.05 16.32
C PRO A 439 -8.71 -3.02 17.26
N ASP A 440 -9.53 -1.97 17.18
CA ASP A 440 -10.79 -1.83 17.92
C ASP A 440 -11.97 -2.62 17.34
N ALA A 441 -11.81 -3.24 16.20
CA ALA A 441 -12.82 -4.13 15.66
C ALA A 441 -12.84 -5.42 16.50
N HIS A 442 -13.62 -5.41 17.59
CA HIS A 442 -13.93 -6.63 18.35
C HIS A 442 -14.29 -7.77 17.39
N PRO A 443 -13.82 -9.01 17.64
CA PRO A 443 -14.18 -10.18 16.83
C PRO A 443 -15.68 -10.43 16.95
N VAL A 444 -16.47 -9.62 16.24
CA VAL A 444 -17.92 -9.83 16.14
C VAL A 444 -18.14 -11.05 15.27
N LEU A 445 -18.83 -12.02 15.82
CA LEU A 445 -19.21 -13.23 15.10
C LEU A 445 -19.94 -12.83 13.79
N ILE A 446 -19.32 -13.10 12.64
CA ILE A 446 -19.91 -12.82 11.33
C ILE A 446 -21.15 -13.71 11.20
N SER A 447 -22.35 -13.13 11.32
CA SER A 447 -23.59 -13.85 11.21
C SER A 447 -24.59 -13.09 10.34
N PHE A 448 -25.34 -13.84 9.53
CA PHE A 448 -26.39 -13.23 8.71
C PHE A 448 -27.45 -12.49 9.55
N ALA A 449 -27.80 -13.03 10.72
CA ALA A 449 -28.74 -12.38 11.64
C ALA A 449 -28.20 -11.02 12.16
N ALA A 450 -26.92 -10.95 12.51
CA ALA A 450 -26.29 -9.71 12.96
C ALA A 450 -26.18 -8.68 11.81
N CYS A 451 -25.77 -9.09 10.62
CA CYS A 451 -25.76 -8.22 9.43
C CYS A 451 -27.16 -7.69 9.10
N LYS A 452 -28.18 -8.55 9.14
CA LYS A 452 -29.58 -8.14 8.94
C LYS A 452 -30.04 -7.13 10.00
N LYS A 453 -29.70 -7.36 11.27
CA LYS A 453 -30.05 -6.44 12.38
C LYS A 453 -29.39 -5.08 12.19
N ALA A 454 -28.12 -5.05 11.80
CA ALA A 454 -27.38 -3.80 11.53
C ALA A 454 -28.04 -3.02 10.38
N GLY A 455 -28.34 -3.66 9.25
CA GLY A 455 -29.04 -3.03 8.13
C GLY A 455 -30.44 -2.50 8.51
N GLN A 456 -31.21 -3.27 9.26
CA GLN A 456 -32.50 -2.81 9.75
C GLN A 456 -32.40 -1.62 10.72
N SER A 457 -31.36 -1.59 11.57
CA SER A 457 -31.11 -0.47 12.49
C SER A 457 -30.70 0.79 11.71
N ALA A 458 -29.78 0.65 10.76
CA ALA A 458 -29.32 1.76 9.93
C ALA A 458 -30.46 2.37 9.10
N LEU A 459 -31.29 1.52 8.48
CA LEU A 459 -32.45 1.97 7.69
C LEU A 459 -33.53 2.67 8.53
N ARG A 460 -33.65 2.34 9.84
CA ARG A 460 -34.55 3.06 10.75
C ARG A 460 -34.08 4.45 11.12
N ALA A 461 -32.78 4.70 11.07
CA ALA A 461 -32.21 6.01 11.34
C ALA A 461 -32.49 7.02 10.21
N ASP A 462 -32.94 6.53 9.04
CA ASP A 462 -33.27 7.30 7.82
C ASP A 462 -32.15 8.26 7.36
N GLU A 463 -30.91 7.90 7.65
CA GLU A 463 -29.73 8.65 7.25
C GLU A 463 -28.89 7.81 6.27
N ALA A 464 -28.77 8.24 5.02
CA ALA A 464 -28.01 7.55 3.99
C ALA A 464 -26.55 7.25 4.39
N ALA A 465 -25.90 8.19 5.11
CA ALA A 465 -24.54 8.02 5.60
C ALA A 465 -24.42 6.87 6.62
N LYS A 466 -25.39 6.70 7.51
CA LYS A 466 -25.40 5.57 8.46
C LYS A 466 -25.61 4.23 7.79
N VAL A 467 -26.44 4.20 6.74
CA VAL A 467 -26.65 2.98 5.94
C VAL A 467 -25.37 2.59 5.20
N GLU A 468 -24.68 3.55 4.59
CA GLU A 468 -23.43 3.33 3.89
C GLU A 468 -22.30 2.89 4.84
N SER A 469 -22.13 3.57 5.98
CA SER A 469 -21.15 3.19 7.00
C SER A 469 -21.39 1.76 7.53
N ALA A 470 -22.63 1.39 7.82
CA ALA A 470 -22.96 0.03 8.24
C ALA A 470 -22.71 -1.00 7.14
N ALA A 471 -23.00 -0.67 5.87
CA ALA A 471 -22.73 -1.54 4.73
C ALA A 471 -21.23 -1.75 4.52
N GLN A 472 -20.44 -0.69 4.64
CA GLN A 472 -18.99 -0.73 4.55
C GLN A 472 -18.37 -1.60 5.66
N GLU A 473 -18.76 -1.37 6.90
CA GLU A 473 -18.28 -2.16 8.05
C GLU A 473 -18.55 -3.66 7.87
N TRP A 474 -19.79 -4.03 7.53
CA TRP A 474 -20.15 -5.43 7.28
C TRP A 474 -19.49 -5.97 6.02
N GLY A 475 -19.36 -5.17 5.00
CA GLY A 475 -18.67 -5.54 3.77
C GLY A 475 -17.21 -5.87 4.02
N PHE A 476 -16.50 -5.04 4.76
CA PHE A 476 -15.10 -5.31 5.12
C PHE A 476 -14.94 -6.58 5.95
N ARG A 477 -15.76 -6.78 6.97
CA ARG A 477 -15.75 -8.01 7.77
C ARG A 477 -15.99 -9.27 6.92
N ILE A 478 -16.95 -9.22 6.01
CA ILE A 478 -17.23 -10.32 5.08
C ILE A 478 -16.08 -10.49 4.09
N GLY A 479 -15.50 -9.41 3.59
CA GLY A 479 -14.35 -9.42 2.68
C GLY A 479 -13.12 -10.07 3.29
N ILE A 480 -12.80 -9.74 4.55
CA ILE A 480 -11.76 -10.42 5.34
C ILE A 480 -12.04 -11.92 5.40
N GLY A 481 -13.26 -12.29 5.82
CA GLY A 481 -13.64 -13.69 5.93
C GLY A 481 -13.60 -14.43 4.58
N ILE A 482 -13.97 -13.80 3.47
CA ILE A 482 -13.86 -14.37 2.11
C ILE A 482 -12.38 -14.63 1.77
N TYR A 483 -11.50 -13.66 2.06
CA TYR A 483 -10.07 -13.81 1.80
C TYR A 483 -9.47 -14.97 2.60
N ASP A 484 -9.75 -15.05 3.90
CA ASP A 484 -9.28 -16.14 4.76
C ASP A 484 -9.85 -17.50 4.32
N ALA A 485 -11.14 -17.54 3.97
CA ALA A 485 -11.78 -18.74 3.46
C ALA A 485 -11.20 -19.19 2.11
N TYR A 486 -10.81 -18.24 1.26
CA TYR A 486 -10.09 -18.51 0.01
C TYR A 486 -8.72 -19.12 0.31
N LEU A 487 -7.90 -18.50 1.16
CA LEU A 487 -6.58 -19.01 1.56
C LEU A 487 -6.68 -20.40 2.21
N ALA A 488 -7.74 -20.65 2.98
CA ALA A 488 -8.02 -21.96 3.58
C ALA A 488 -8.61 -22.99 2.59
N GLY A 489 -8.80 -22.63 1.31
CA GLY A 489 -9.36 -23.51 0.29
C GLY A 489 -10.86 -23.82 0.43
N LYS A 490 -11.59 -23.06 1.28
CA LYS A 490 -13.03 -23.25 1.52
C LYS A 490 -13.93 -22.58 0.48
N ILE A 491 -13.40 -21.56 -0.20
CA ILE A 491 -14.05 -20.92 -1.33
C ILE A 491 -13.21 -21.16 -2.58
N ALA A 492 -13.81 -21.84 -3.56
CA ALA A 492 -13.14 -22.08 -4.84
C ALA A 492 -13.05 -20.80 -5.69
N PRO A 493 -12.07 -20.67 -6.59
CA PRO A 493 -11.96 -19.55 -7.52
C PRO A 493 -13.24 -19.27 -8.32
N SER A 494 -13.93 -20.31 -8.76
CA SER A 494 -15.23 -20.19 -9.45
C SER A 494 -16.34 -19.59 -8.57
N GLY A 495 -16.24 -19.77 -7.25
CA GLY A 495 -17.15 -19.15 -6.29
C GLY A 495 -16.88 -17.65 -6.16
N LEU A 496 -15.60 -17.25 -6.16
CA LEU A 496 -15.19 -15.84 -6.15
C LEU A 496 -15.63 -15.14 -7.44
N ARG A 497 -15.37 -15.75 -8.60
CA ARG A 497 -15.81 -15.22 -9.89
C ARG A 497 -17.32 -14.98 -9.92
N ARG A 498 -18.13 -15.88 -9.37
CA ARG A 498 -19.59 -15.71 -9.26
C ARG A 498 -20.00 -14.50 -8.43
N LEU A 499 -19.24 -14.12 -7.40
CA LEU A 499 -19.53 -12.90 -6.63
C LEU A 499 -19.32 -11.64 -7.50
N PHE A 500 -18.24 -11.62 -8.28
CA PHE A 500 -17.96 -10.49 -9.18
C PHE A 500 -18.93 -10.39 -10.35
N LEU A 501 -19.45 -11.52 -10.85
CA LEU A 501 -20.40 -11.57 -11.96
C LEU A 501 -21.87 -11.43 -11.52
N ALA A 502 -22.16 -11.33 -10.22
CA ALA A 502 -23.54 -11.33 -9.73
C ALA A 502 -24.25 -10.00 -9.98
N HIS A 503 -25.45 -10.03 -10.50
CA HIS A 503 -26.31 -8.86 -10.68
C HIS A 503 -26.92 -8.44 -9.31
N LEU A 504 -26.19 -7.62 -8.55
CA LEU A 504 -26.58 -7.22 -7.20
C LEU A 504 -27.84 -6.35 -7.17
N ASN A 505 -28.17 -5.69 -8.27
CA ASN A 505 -29.38 -4.86 -8.40
C ASN A 505 -30.66 -5.69 -8.60
N GLU A 506 -30.53 -6.98 -8.93
CA GLU A 506 -31.69 -7.85 -9.03
C GLU A 506 -32.23 -8.20 -7.64
N ARG A 507 -33.56 -8.20 -7.52
CA ARG A 507 -34.26 -8.42 -6.25
C ARG A 507 -33.84 -9.71 -5.55
N GLY A 508 -33.33 -9.59 -4.34
CA GLY A 508 -32.95 -10.68 -3.45
C GLY A 508 -31.65 -11.40 -3.81
N VAL A 509 -30.95 -11.06 -4.92
CA VAL A 509 -29.69 -11.69 -5.32
C VAL A 509 -28.61 -11.43 -4.27
N ALA A 510 -28.37 -10.18 -3.89
CA ALA A 510 -27.39 -9.82 -2.89
C ALA A 510 -27.65 -10.50 -1.54
N ARG A 511 -28.91 -10.56 -1.10
CA ARG A 511 -29.30 -11.26 0.12
C ARG A 511 -29.00 -12.75 0.06
N LYS A 512 -29.32 -13.41 -1.07
CA LYS A 512 -28.98 -14.82 -1.30
C LYS A 512 -27.48 -15.07 -1.22
N LEU A 513 -26.67 -14.18 -1.80
CA LEU A 513 -25.22 -14.27 -1.73
C LEU A 513 -24.70 -14.13 -0.29
N CYS A 514 -25.18 -13.14 0.48
CA CYS A 514 -24.84 -13.01 1.90
C CYS A 514 -25.20 -14.30 2.66
N THR A 515 -26.39 -14.86 2.43
CA THR A 515 -26.84 -16.09 3.06
C THR A 515 -25.98 -17.31 2.70
N ALA A 516 -25.47 -17.37 1.47
CA ALA A 516 -24.64 -18.48 0.99
C ALA A 516 -23.17 -18.38 1.43
N VAL A 517 -22.64 -17.14 1.57
CA VAL A 517 -21.23 -16.89 1.87
C VAL A 517 -20.96 -16.91 3.38
N ILE A 518 -21.76 -16.20 4.17
CA ILE A 518 -21.52 -16.02 5.62
C ILE A 518 -21.36 -17.35 6.38
N PRO A 519 -22.15 -18.43 6.15
CA PRO A 519 -21.94 -19.69 6.84
C PRO A 519 -20.57 -20.34 6.58
N LYS A 520 -19.98 -20.11 5.41
CA LYS A 520 -18.64 -20.62 5.06
C LYS A 520 -17.54 -19.92 5.84
N LEU A 521 -17.76 -18.68 6.26
CA LEU A 521 -16.84 -17.86 7.02
C LEU A 521 -16.80 -18.22 8.51
N ARG A 522 -17.94 -18.62 9.07
CA ARG A 522 -18.10 -19.01 10.49
C ARG A 522 -17.14 -20.12 10.94
N SER A 523 -16.80 -21.04 10.04
CA SER A 523 -15.91 -22.16 10.35
C SER A 523 -14.45 -21.77 10.57
N LEU A 524 -14.08 -20.50 10.32
CA LEU A 524 -12.73 -19.95 10.52
C LEU A 524 -12.57 -19.28 11.89
N SER A 525 -13.66 -18.92 12.54
CA SER A 525 -13.70 -18.18 13.82
C SER A 525 -13.40 -19.03 15.06
N ARG A 526 -12.95 -20.28 14.94
CA ARG A 526 -12.41 -21.03 16.08
C ARG A 526 -10.97 -20.55 16.30
N PRO A 527 -10.60 -20.06 17.51
CA PRO A 527 -9.21 -19.81 17.82
C PRO A 527 -8.45 -21.12 17.61
N ILE A 528 -7.41 -21.06 16.80
CA ILE A 528 -6.40 -22.12 16.80
C ILE A 528 -5.89 -22.14 18.23
N ALA A 529 -6.25 -23.15 18.99
CA ALA A 529 -5.69 -23.39 20.30
C ALA A 529 -4.17 -23.37 20.12
N ARG A 530 -3.51 -22.39 20.75
CA ARG A 530 -2.06 -22.40 20.86
C ARG A 530 -1.74 -23.71 21.56
N THR A 531 -1.34 -24.72 20.81
CA THR A 531 -0.64 -25.87 21.36
C THR A 531 0.69 -25.34 21.89
N SER A 532 0.70 -25.01 23.17
CA SER A 532 1.92 -24.94 23.95
C SER A 532 2.58 -26.33 23.88
N ALA A 533 3.48 -26.52 22.94
CA ALA A 533 4.42 -27.60 22.98
C ALA A 533 5.50 -27.19 24.00
N HIS A 534 5.29 -27.60 25.25
CA HIS A 534 6.41 -27.90 26.14
C HIS A 534 7.16 -29.07 25.49
N VAL A 535 8.38 -28.90 25.10
CA VAL A 535 9.61 -29.61 25.45
C VAL A 535 10.78 -28.83 24.86
#